data_de6700d637710936b384e9406980d783
#
_entry.id   de6700d637710936b384e9406980d783
#
_cell.length_a   1.000
_cell.length_b   1.000
_cell.length_c   1.000
_cell.angle_alpha   90.00
_cell.angle_beta   90.00
_cell.angle_gamma   90.00
#
_symmetry.space_group_name_H-M   'P 1'
#
loop_
_entity.id
_entity.type
_entity.pdbx_description
1 polymer ?
#
loop_
_entity_poly.entity_id
_entity_poly.type
_entity_poly.pdbx_seq_one_letter_code
_entity_poly.pdbx_strand_id
1 'polypeptide(L)'
;MRLQRALAIVDLVVSEAPGPVSVFVADGHGELVAAATMDGAAPDTRLNAQRKAYTAARSDARTTRELAEKVREDPVERASFDPFFTFFLGGVAVFEGDRRVGAVGVSGLPGEVDEELAMRAIDESAA
;
A
#
# COMPACT_ATOMS: atom_id res chain seq x y z
N MET A 1 6.22 -4.07 11.62
CA MET A 1 5.05 -3.15 11.78
C MET A 1 4.31 -3.47 13.06
N ARG A 2 4.21 -2.49 13.95
CA ARG A 2 3.48 -2.67 15.21
C ARG A 2 2.00 -2.41 14.98
N LEU A 3 1.15 -3.17 15.66
CA LEU A 3 -0.30 -3.04 15.52
C LEU A 3 -0.79 -1.62 15.82
N GLN A 4 -0.27 -0.99 16.89
CA GLN A 4 -0.69 0.35 17.27
C GLN A 4 -0.45 1.37 16.13
N ARG A 5 0.71 1.31 15.50
CA ARG A 5 1.01 2.17 14.36
C ARG A 5 0.12 1.84 13.16
N ALA A 6 -0.09 0.56 12.88
CA ALA A 6 -0.94 0.14 11.78
C ALA A 6 -2.37 0.66 11.95
N LEU A 7 -2.91 0.60 13.16
CA LEU A 7 -4.24 1.16 13.45
C LEU A 7 -4.28 2.67 13.26
N ALA A 8 -3.22 3.38 13.67
CA ALA A 8 -3.11 4.82 13.45
C ALA A 8 -3.08 5.15 11.95
N ILE A 9 -2.35 4.37 11.15
CA ILE A 9 -2.32 4.55 9.68
C ILE A 9 -3.72 4.37 9.08
N VAL A 10 -4.43 3.31 9.48
CA VAL A 10 -5.79 3.07 9.00
C VAL A 10 -6.70 4.26 9.34
N ASP A 11 -6.65 4.73 10.58
CA ASP A 11 -7.47 5.88 11.01
C ASP A 11 -7.15 7.15 10.22
N LEU A 12 -5.88 7.42 9.97
CA LEU A 12 -5.46 8.60 9.20
C LEU A 12 -5.96 8.53 7.76
N VAL A 13 -5.82 7.38 7.11
CA VAL A 13 -6.30 7.21 5.73
C VAL A 13 -7.82 7.41 5.69
N VAL A 14 -8.55 6.76 6.57
CA VAL A 14 -10.02 6.83 6.60
C VAL A 14 -10.49 8.26 6.85
N SER A 15 -9.85 8.98 7.78
CA SER A 15 -10.28 10.34 8.13
C SER A 15 -9.91 11.38 7.07
N GLU A 16 -8.84 11.17 6.30
CA GLU A 16 -8.35 12.14 5.32
C GLU A 16 -8.78 11.84 3.88
N ALA A 17 -9.33 10.64 3.62
CA ALA A 17 -9.72 10.27 2.26
C ALA A 17 -10.85 11.16 1.73
N PRO A 18 -10.71 11.72 0.51
CA PRO A 18 -11.77 12.56 -0.08
C PRO A 18 -12.95 11.75 -0.62
N GLY A 19 -12.87 10.43 -0.59
CA GLY A 19 -13.92 9.51 -1.01
C GLY A 19 -13.66 8.14 -0.41
N PRO A 20 -14.56 7.16 -0.61
CA PRO A 20 -14.43 5.85 0.02
C PRO A 20 -13.28 5.04 -0.55
N VAL A 21 -12.46 4.49 0.34
CA VAL A 21 -11.31 3.65 -0.01
C VAL A 21 -11.26 2.41 0.86
N SER A 22 -10.47 1.43 0.42
CA SER A 22 -9.94 0.38 1.28
C SER A 22 -8.48 0.72 1.60
N VAL A 23 -8.05 0.42 2.82
CA VAL A 23 -6.67 0.56 3.26
C VAL A 23 -6.21 -0.74 3.90
N PHE A 24 -5.00 -1.16 3.58
CA PHE A 24 -4.41 -2.40 4.08
C PHE A 24 -3.00 -2.12 4.56
N VAL A 25 -2.72 -2.47 5.81
CA VAL A 25 -1.37 -2.31 6.40
C VAL A 25 -0.80 -3.70 6.63
N ALA A 26 0.36 -3.94 6.02
CA ALA A 26 1.05 -5.22 6.06
C ALA A 26 2.36 -5.12 6.86
N ASP A 27 2.81 -6.27 7.38
CA ASP A 27 4.15 -6.40 7.95
C ASP A 27 5.19 -6.60 6.84
N GLY A 28 6.44 -6.86 7.22
CA GLY A 28 7.54 -7.03 6.27
C GLY A 28 7.42 -8.25 5.37
N HIS A 29 6.53 -9.18 5.67
CA HIS A 29 6.24 -10.35 4.83
C HIS A 29 5.01 -10.15 3.95
N GLY A 30 4.36 -9.01 4.03
CA GLY A 30 3.15 -8.73 3.28
C GLY A 30 1.88 -9.25 3.94
N GLU A 31 1.97 -9.71 5.19
CA GLU A 31 0.83 -10.24 5.92
C GLU A 31 0.04 -9.14 6.62
N LEU A 32 -1.25 -9.37 6.82
CA LEU A 32 -2.17 -8.41 7.43
C LEU A 32 -1.75 -8.05 8.86
N VAL A 33 -1.69 -6.75 9.13
CA VAL A 33 -1.63 -6.22 10.50
C VAL A 33 -2.94 -5.51 10.84
N ALA A 34 -3.39 -4.58 9.98
CA ALA A 34 -4.67 -3.88 10.14
C ALA A 34 -5.21 -3.48 8.77
N ALA A 35 -6.53 -3.45 8.65
CA ALA A 35 -7.16 -3.06 7.38
C ALA A 35 -8.58 -2.54 7.65
N ALA A 36 -9.10 -1.76 6.70
CA ALA A 36 -10.49 -1.32 6.73
C ALA A 36 -10.97 -1.04 5.33
N THR A 37 -12.26 -1.26 5.10
CA THR A 37 -12.96 -0.86 3.88
C THR A 37 -14.04 0.12 4.27
N MET A 38 -13.98 1.33 3.73
CA MET A 38 -14.97 2.36 4.02
C MET A 38 -16.32 2.02 3.38
N ASP A 39 -17.39 2.46 4.01
CA ASP A 39 -18.73 2.35 3.43
C ASP A 39 -18.73 3.01 2.05
N GLY A 40 -19.29 2.32 1.07
CA GLY A 40 -19.36 2.83 -0.30
C GLY A 40 -18.14 2.57 -1.18
N ALA A 41 -17.08 1.97 -0.64
CA ALA A 41 -15.92 1.60 -1.46
C ALA A 41 -16.32 0.49 -2.45
N ALA A 42 -15.75 0.56 -3.68
CA ALA A 42 -16.05 -0.41 -4.71
C ALA A 42 -15.58 -1.83 -4.31
N PRO A 43 -16.24 -2.88 -4.82
CA PRO A 43 -15.96 -4.26 -4.37
C PRO A 43 -14.52 -4.73 -4.54
N ASP A 44 -13.82 -4.25 -5.57
CA ASP A 44 -12.44 -4.67 -5.85
C ASP A 44 -11.38 -3.95 -5.01
N THR A 45 -11.76 -2.89 -4.29
CA THR A 45 -10.78 -2.04 -3.59
C THR A 45 -10.07 -2.77 -2.46
N ARG A 46 -10.76 -3.64 -1.74
CA ARG A 46 -10.14 -4.40 -0.65
C ARG A 46 -9.01 -5.29 -1.15
N LEU A 47 -9.25 -6.04 -2.19
CA LEU A 47 -8.21 -6.92 -2.75
C LEU A 47 -7.07 -6.11 -3.36
N ASN A 48 -7.40 -5.04 -4.08
CA ASN A 48 -6.37 -4.18 -4.66
C ASN A 48 -5.50 -3.51 -3.60
N ALA A 49 -6.08 -3.02 -2.50
CA ALA A 49 -5.31 -2.46 -1.39
C ALA A 49 -4.36 -3.50 -0.79
N GLN A 50 -4.84 -4.72 -0.59
CA GLN A 50 -4.02 -5.82 -0.09
C GLN A 50 -2.86 -6.13 -1.03
N ARG A 51 -3.13 -6.23 -2.33
CA ARG A 51 -2.08 -6.52 -3.32
C ARG A 51 -1.05 -5.40 -3.41
N LYS A 52 -1.48 -4.16 -3.30
CA LYS A 52 -0.58 -3.00 -3.27
C LYS A 52 0.35 -3.05 -2.06
N ALA A 53 -0.19 -3.34 -0.88
CA ALA A 53 0.60 -3.47 0.34
C ALA A 53 1.56 -4.66 0.24
N TYR A 54 1.07 -5.81 -0.21
CA TYR A 54 1.88 -7.02 -0.40
C TYR A 54 3.06 -6.74 -1.34
N THR A 55 2.80 -6.08 -2.45
CA THR A 55 3.84 -5.74 -3.43
C THR A 55 4.89 -4.81 -2.83
N ALA A 56 4.47 -3.73 -2.19
CA ALA A 56 5.40 -2.78 -1.59
C ALA A 56 6.18 -3.38 -0.42
N ALA A 57 5.59 -4.31 0.33
CA ALA A 57 6.26 -4.96 1.45
C ALA A 57 7.35 -5.93 0.98
N ARG A 58 7.14 -6.62 -0.14
CA ARG A 58 7.98 -7.75 -0.57
C ARG A 58 8.91 -7.44 -1.75
N SER A 59 8.72 -6.31 -2.43
CA SER A 59 9.61 -5.89 -3.51
C SER A 59 10.77 -5.06 -2.95
N ASP A 60 11.75 -4.76 -3.80
CA ASP A 60 12.84 -3.86 -3.45
C ASP A 60 12.51 -2.38 -3.76
N ALA A 61 11.35 -2.12 -4.36
CA ALA A 61 10.89 -0.77 -4.64
C ALA A 61 10.20 -0.15 -3.40
N ARG A 62 10.28 1.16 -3.28
CA ARG A 62 9.65 1.87 -2.17
C ARG A 62 8.16 2.09 -2.38
N THR A 63 7.74 2.14 -3.65
CA THR A 63 6.33 2.31 -4.01
C THR A 63 6.00 1.38 -5.17
N THR A 64 4.71 1.07 -5.32
CA THR A 64 4.26 0.32 -6.51
C THR A 64 4.44 1.14 -7.79
N ARG A 65 4.43 2.46 -7.71
CA ARG A 65 4.80 3.34 -8.84
C ARG A 65 6.21 3.06 -9.32
N GLU A 66 7.17 3.05 -8.40
CA GLU A 66 8.58 2.83 -8.71
C GLU A 66 8.78 1.45 -9.36
N LEU A 67 8.11 0.44 -8.84
CA LEU A 67 8.18 -0.90 -9.41
C LEU A 67 7.58 -0.94 -10.83
N ALA A 68 6.44 -0.29 -11.04
CA ALA A 68 5.80 -0.21 -12.35
C ALA A 68 6.71 0.45 -13.38
N GLU A 69 7.39 1.53 -12.99
CA GLU A 69 8.34 2.23 -13.87
C GLU A 69 9.54 1.36 -14.21
N LYS A 70 10.06 0.63 -13.22
CA LYS A 70 11.21 -0.26 -13.39
C LYS A 70 10.96 -1.35 -14.42
N VAL A 71 9.74 -1.90 -14.48
CA VAL A 71 9.43 -3.02 -15.35
C VAL A 71 8.62 -2.63 -16.59
N ARG A 72 8.43 -1.33 -16.81
CA ARG A 72 7.58 -0.83 -17.90
C ARG A 72 7.95 -1.39 -19.25
N GLU A 73 9.24 -1.47 -19.56
CA GLU A 73 9.75 -1.90 -20.85
C GLU A 73 10.39 -3.28 -20.80
N ASP A 74 10.12 -4.04 -19.74
CA ASP A 74 10.65 -5.39 -19.57
C ASP A 74 9.51 -6.37 -19.26
N PRO A 75 8.82 -6.88 -20.30
CA PRO A 75 7.69 -7.79 -20.09
C PRO A 75 8.11 -9.12 -19.45
N VAL A 76 9.34 -9.57 -19.67
CA VAL A 76 9.84 -10.81 -19.07
C VAL A 76 10.03 -10.65 -17.57
N GLU A 77 10.67 -9.57 -17.14
CA GLU A 77 10.83 -9.28 -15.72
C GLU A 77 9.47 -9.10 -15.05
N ARG A 78 8.59 -8.34 -15.68
CA ARG A 78 7.24 -8.09 -15.16
C ARG A 78 6.47 -9.39 -14.95
N ALA A 79 6.55 -10.32 -15.89
CA ALA A 79 5.86 -11.61 -15.82
C ALA A 79 6.51 -12.57 -14.82
N SER A 80 7.74 -12.30 -14.38
CA SER A 80 8.49 -13.15 -13.47
C SER A 80 8.20 -12.88 -12.00
N PHE A 81 7.52 -11.78 -11.68
CA PHE A 81 7.15 -11.50 -10.29
C PHE A 81 6.05 -12.43 -9.82
N ASP A 82 5.93 -12.52 -8.51
CA ASP A 82 4.84 -13.20 -7.82
C ASP A 82 3.51 -12.75 -8.46
N PRO A 83 2.62 -13.70 -8.86
CA PRO A 83 1.34 -13.33 -9.49
C PRO A 83 0.45 -12.45 -8.61
N PHE A 84 0.67 -12.42 -7.31
CA PHE A 84 -0.07 -11.55 -6.41
C PHE A 84 0.41 -10.10 -6.43
N PHE A 85 1.56 -9.84 -7.03
CA PHE A 85 2.05 -8.46 -7.20
C PHE A 85 1.12 -7.67 -8.10
N THR A 86 1.03 -6.37 -7.84
CA THR A 86 0.31 -5.43 -8.68
C THR A 86 1.20 -4.23 -9.01
N PHE A 87 0.94 -3.63 -10.16
CA PHE A 87 1.67 -2.44 -10.62
C PHE A 87 0.81 -1.18 -10.57
N PHE A 88 -0.38 -1.26 -9.98
CA PHE A 88 -1.22 -0.08 -9.74
C PHE A 88 -0.62 0.78 -8.63
N LEU A 89 -0.72 2.10 -8.77
CA LEU A 89 -0.25 3.04 -7.77
C LEU A 89 -1.08 2.94 -6.49
N GLY A 90 -0.43 3.20 -5.35
CA GLY A 90 -1.12 3.24 -4.07
C GLY A 90 -0.50 2.34 -3.00
N GLY A 91 0.57 1.62 -3.33
CA GLY A 91 1.33 0.85 -2.36
C GLY A 91 2.60 1.59 -1.97
N VAL A 92 2.88 1.73 -0.68
CA VAL A 92 4.05 2.46 -0.16
C VAL A 92 4.68 1.68 0.98
N ALA A 93 5.98 1.41 0.85
CA ALA A 93 6.74 0.70 1.88
C ALA A 93 6.98 1.59 3.10
N VAL A 94 7.00 0.96 4.27
CA VAL A 94 7.27 1.62 5.55
C VAL A 94 8.64 1.19 6.04
N PHE A 95 9.46 2.17 6.40
CA PHE A 95 10.81 1.95 6.91
C PHE A 95 10.95 2.51 8.33
N GLU A 96 11.77 1.83 9.13
CA GLU A 96 12.30 2.35 10.40
C GLU A 96 13.80 2.39 10.24
N GLY A 97 14.36 3.58 10.02
CA GLY A 97 15.72 3.72 9.55
C GLY A 97 15.87 3.08 8.17
N ASP A 98 16.81 2.16 8.03
CA ASP A 98 17.04 1.46 6.77
C ASP A 98 16.26 0.15 6.67
N ARG A 99 15.52 -0.22 7.70
CA ARG A 99 14.83 -1.50 7.75
C ARG A 99 13.39 -1.37 7.25
N ARG A 100 13.05 -2.16 6.25
CA ARG A 100 11.67 -2.27 5.76
C ARG A 100 10.85 -3.06 6.78
N VAL A 101 9.83 -2.43 7.35
CA VAL A 101 9.01 -3.07 8.41
C VAL A 101 7.61 -3.42 7.94
N GLY A 102 7.22 -2.98 6.77
CA GLY A 102 5.90 -3.27 6.23
C GLY A 102 5.54 -2.37 5.07
N ALA A 103 4.26 -2.25 4.80
CA ALA A 103 3.76 -1.42 3.71
C ALA A 103 2.30 -1.06 3.93
N VAL A 104 1.85 -0.03 3.22
CA VAL A 104 0.46 0.43 3.20
C VAL A 104 -0.03 0.39 1.77
N GLY A 105 -1.21 -0.16 1.56
CA GLY A 105 -1.90 -0.11 0.27
C GLY A 105 -3.23 0.61 0.42
N VAL A 106 -3.51 1.53 -0.49
CA VAL A 106 -4.79 2.26 -0.56
C VAL A 106 -5.36 2.08 -1.96
N SER A 107 -6.67 1.84 -2.03
CA SER A 107 -7.36 1.65 -3.30
C SER A 107 -8.77 2.25 -3.24
N GLY A 108 -9.21 2.87 -4.34
CA GLY A 108 -10.56 3.41 -4.48
C GLY A 108 -10.63 4.78 -5.14
N LEU A 109 -9.51 5.46 -5.28
CA LEU A 109 -9.39 6.79 -5.89
C LEU A 109 -8.39 6.73 -7.05
N PRO A 110 -8.17 7.83 -7.78
CA PRO A 110 -7.08 7.84 -8.75
C PRO A 110 -5.76 7.43 -8.08
N GLY A 111 -4.93 6.68 -8.79
CA GLY A 111 -3.73 6.07 -8.21
C GLY A 111 -2.81 7.05 -7.49
N GLU A 112 -2.64 8.27 -8.03
CA GLU A 112 -1.85 9.30 -7.41
C GLU A 112 -2.40 9.75 -6.06
N VAL A 113 -3.72 9.79 -5.92
CA VAL A 113 -4.39 10.16 -4.68
C VAL A 113 -4.25 9.04 -3.66
N ASP A 114 -4.44 7.78 -4.09
CA ASP A 114 -4.23 6.61 -3.23
C ASP A 114 -2.81 6.61 -2.65
N GLU A 115 -1.81 6.85 -3.50
CA GLU A 115 -0.41 6.90 -3.09
C GLU A 115 -0.14 8.02 -2.08
N GLU A 116 -0.68 9.21 -2.35
CA GLU A 116 -0.51 10.36 -1.46
C GLU A 116 -1.12 10.12 -0.08
N LEU A 117 -2.30 9.50 -0.02
CA LEU A 117 -2.93 9.14 1.25
C LEU A 117 -2.05 8.18 2.05
N ALA A 118 -1.50 7.16 1.39
CA ALA A 118 -0.62 6.21 2.03
C ALA A 118 0.64 6.90 2.57
N MET A 119 1.29 7.72 1.76
CA MET A 119 2.51 8.45 2.16
C MET A 119 2.26 9.36 3.35
N ARG A 120 1.17 10.11 3.30
CA ARG A 120 0.82 11.06 4.37
C ARG A 120 0.55 10.32 5.68
N ALA A 121 -0.18 9.23 5.64
CA ALA A 121 -0.48 8.44 6.83
C ALA A 121 0.78 7.84 7.45
N ILE A 122 1.72 7.38 6.61
CA ILE A 122 3.00 6.88 7.07
C ILE A 122 3.78 7.99 7.79
N ASP A 123 3.86 9.16 7.19
CA ASP A 123 4.59 10.30 7.77
C ASP A 123 3.97 10.77 9.08
N GLU A 124 2.66 10.94 9.12
CA GLU A 124 1.96 11.42 10.30
C GLU A 124 1.96 10.41 11.46
N SER A 125 2.10 9.13 11.17
CA SER A 125 2.14 8.07 12.18
C SER A 125 3.54 7.74 12.68
N ALA A 126 4.57 8.39 12.14
CA ALA A 126 5.97 8.05 12.40
C ALA A 126 6.48 8.49 13.77
N ALA A 127 5.74 9.27 14.52
CA ALA A 127 6.18 9.82 15.82
C ALA A 127 6.34 8.76 16.92
#